data_4ba32dbca9bc0a6d8fe7818599db9873
#
_entry.id   4ba32dbca9bc0a6d8fe7818599db9873
#
_cell.length_a   1.000
_cell.length_b   1.000
_cell.length_c   1.000
_cell.angle_alpha   90.00
_cell.angle_beta   90.00
_cell.angle_gamma   90.00
#
_symmetry.space_group_name_H-M   'P 1'
#
loop_
_entity.id
_entity.type
_entity.pdbx_description
1 polymer ?
#
loop_
_entity_poly.entity_id
_entity_poly.type
_entity_poly.pdbx_seq_one_letter_code
_entity_poly.pdbx_strand_id
1 'polypeptide(L)'
;MLKLGTYEAWFDGEVIVPGETLEERLASLEEWGYQGIQLHRRTAELGVPALKKALAGSNVRLCIYGGGGGLLAAEKETRHTAVAQIKEGLHQAAEVDAIGSIVVPVRVPEIPPPEPPKTLYDLQCEILIEELAEIAPVAEETGMLILLEPLNRYESRFLNRLDQAAEICRAVGSPGIKFMADFFHMNIEEIDLGQAIQETADYLGYVHLADSNRFQPGAGHLDFKPGLAALKRIGYDGFMTLECRITGANKGQALVESARYIRDLWEQV
;
A
#
# COMPACT_ATOMS: atom_id res chain seq x y z
N MET A 1 8.13 18.00 -0.57
CA MET A 1 7.37 18.21 0.71
C MET A 1 6.79 16.87 1.11
N LEU A 2 6.90 16.46 2.38
CA LEU A 2 6.37 15.19 2.88
C LEU A 2 4.85 15.14 2.74
N LYS A 3 4.32 14.13 2.06
CA LYS A 3 2.88 13.89 1.90
C LYS A 3 2.45 12.75 2.82
N LEU A 4 1.63 13.06 3.81
CA LEU A 4 1.09 12.07 4.74
C LEU A 4 -0.35 11.74 4.42
N GLY A 5 -0.67 10.44 4.48
CA GLY A 5 -2.01 9.90 4.44
C GLY A 5 -2.32 9.08 5.68
N THR A 6 -3.55 8.63 5.83
CA THR A 6 -3.97 7.67 6.85
C THR A 6 -5.14 6.84 6.36
N TYR A 7 -5.31 5.63 6.93
CA TYR A 7 -6.55 4.87 6.81
C TYR A 7 -7.69 5.58 7.54
N GLU A 8 -8.90 5.49 7.00
CA GLU A 8 -10.09 6.03 7.67
C GLU A 8 -10.61 5.13 8.78
N ALA A 9 -10.48 3.81 8.59
CA ALA A 9 -10.89 2.80 9.56
C ALA A 9 -10.05 1.53 9.38
N TRP A 10 -9.86 0.77 10.45
CA TRP A 10 -9.15 -0.50 10.40
C TRP A 10 -10.00 -1.59 9.71
N PHE A 11 -9.38 -2.69 9.31
CA PHE A 11 -10.01 -3.77 8.54
C PHE A 11 -11.26 -4.41 9.19
N ASP A 12 -11.37 -4.38 10.52
CA ASP A 12 -12.55 -4.84 11.26
C ASP A 12 -13.66 -3.78 11.37
N GLY A 13 -13.40 -2.57 10.86
CA GLY A 13 -14.31 -1.44 10.88
C GLY A 13 -14.12 -0.49 12.08
N GLU A 14 -13.08 -0.69 12.89
CA GLU A 14 -12.72 0.27 13.94
C GLU A 14 -12.36 1.61 13.32
N VAL A 15 -13.14 2.66 13.63
CA VAL A 15 -12.94 4.01 13.10
C VAL A 15 -11.58 4.56 13.55
N ILE A 16 -10.77 5.01 12.59
CA ILE A 16 -9.47 5.68 12.81
C ILE A 16 -9.67 7.19 12.73
N VAL A 17 -10.27 7.67 11.65
CA VAL A 17 -10.58 9.09 11.46
C VAL A 17 -12.01 9.37 11.92
N PRO A 18 -12.22 10.10 13.00
CA PRO A 18 -13.57 10.46 13.48
C PRO A 18 -14.36 11.27 12.45
N GLY A 19 -15.64 11.02 12.35
CA GLY A 19 -16.59 11.67 11.46
C GLY A 19 -17.70 10.70 11.04
N GLU A 20 -18.93 11.20 10.90
CA GLU A 20 -20.08 10.39 10.45
C GLU A 20 -20.08 10.22 8.93
N THR A 21 -19.66 11.26 8.20
CA THR A 21 -19.58 11.28 6.74
C THR A 21 -18.13 11.27 6.25
N LEU A 22 -17.92 10.96 4.98
CA LEU A 22 -16.59 11.04 4.36
C LEU A 22 -16.10 12.49 4.32
N GLU A 23 -16.99 13.42 4.02
CA GLU A 23 -16.69 14.86 3.98
C GLU A 23 -16.19 15.38 5.35
N GLU A 24 -16.80 14.97 6.46
CA GLU A 24 -16.34 15.32 7.81
C GLU A 24 -14.94 14.76 8.11
N ARG A 25 -14.67 13.52 7.71
CA ARG A 25 -13.34 12.89 7.86
C ARG A 25 -12.28 13.61 7.03
N LEU A 26 -12.61 13.97 5.79
CA LEU A 26 -11.72 14.74 4.92
C LEU A 26 -11.40 16.11 5.53
N ALA A 27 -12.40 16.83 6.04
CA ALA A 27 -12.20 18.13 6.71
C ALA A 27 -11.30 18.00 7.95
N SER A 28 -11.50 16.96 8.78
CA SER A 28 -10.62 16.67 9.92
C SER A 28 -9.17 16.40 9.49
N LEU A 29 -8.98 15.64 8.42
CA LEU A 29 -7.63 15.35 7.90
C LEU A 29 -6.94 16.61 7.36
N GLU A 30 -7.65 17.50 6.69
CA GLU A 30 -7.11 18.79 6.25
C GLU A 30 -6.66 19.64 7.44
N GLU A 31 -7.50 19.75 8.48
CA GLU A 31 -7.17 20.48 9.71
C GLU A 31 -5.91 19.92 10.38
N TRP A 32 -5.77 18.59 10.39
CA TRP A 32 -4.61 17.91 10.98
C TRP A 32 -3.39 17.89 10.06
N GLY A 33 -3.53 18.43 8.85
CA GLY A 33 -2.44 18.57 7.88
C GLY A 33 -2.10 17.27 7.15
N TYR A 34 -3.01 16.31 7.05
CA TYR A 34 -2.89 15.17 6.15
C TYR A 34 -3.29 15.57 4.73
N GLN A 35 -2.65 14.96 3.73
CA GLN A 35 -2.92 15.20 2.31
C GLN A 35 -3.52 13.99 1.60
N GLY A 36 -3.62 12.85 2.29
CA GLY A 36 -4.12 11.62 1.72
C GLY A 36 -5.01 10.82 2.67
N ILE A 37 -5.92 10.06 2.07
CA ILE A 37 -6.77 9.10 2.77
C ILE A 37 -6.76 7.76 2.05
N GLN A 38 -6.84 6.70 2.81
CA GLN A 38 -7.08 5.36 2.31
C GLN A 38 -8.38 4.83 2.91
N LEU A 39 -9.33 4.44 2.05
CA LEU A 39 -10.68 4.12 2.48
C LEU A 39 -10.82 2.67 2.94
N HIS A 40 -11.64 2.47 3.95
CA HIS A 40 -12.14 1.15 4.27
C HIS A 40 -13.08 0.65 3.16
N ARG A 41 -13.11 -0.66 2.92
CA ARG A 41 -13.93 -1.28 1.85
C ARG A 41 -15.40 -0.82 1.84
N ARG A 42 -16.02 -0.67 3.02
CA ARG A 42 -17.42 -0.22 3.13
C ARG A 42 -17.64 1.19 2.59
N THR A 43 -16.67 2.08 2.77
CA THR A 43 -16.73 3.43 2.22
C THR A 43 -16.44 3.41 0.71
N ALA A 44 -15.50 2.57 0.26
CA ALA A 44 -15.25 2.37 -1.16
C ALA A 44 -16.48 1.81 -1.91
N GLU A 45 -17.31 1.00 -1.25
CA GLU A 45 -18.59 0.46 -1.78
C GLU A 45 -19.65 1.55 -2.08
N LEU A 46 -19.46 2.81 -1.63
CA LEU A 46 -20.31 3.94 -2.07
C LEU A 46 -20.23 4.17 -3.57
N GLY A 47 -19.16 3.72 -4.21
CA GLY A 47 -18.92 3.79 -5.64
C GLY A 47 -18.36 5.13 -6.12
N VAL A 48 -17.79 5.10 -7.31
CA VAL A 48 -17.07 6.23 -7.92
C VAL A 48 -17.84 7.56 -7.90
N PRO A 49 -19.14 7.62 -8.27
CA PRO A 49 -19.85 8.92 -8.29
C PRO A 49 -19.94 9.58 -6.91
N ALA A 50 -20.19 8.81 -5.85
CA ALA A 50 -20.29 9.34 -4.49
C ALA A 50 -18.92 9.78 -3.97
N LEU A 51 -17.87 9.01 -4.24
CA LEU A 51 -16.50 9.34 -3.86
C LEU A 51 -16.02 10.62 -4.58
N LYS A 52 -16.24 10.74 -5.88
CA LYS A 52 -15.91 11.98 -6.64
C LYS A 52 -16.59 13.21 -6.03
N LYS A 53 -17.87 13.08 -5.65
CA LYS A 53 -18.61 14.16 -5.01
C LYS A 53 -17.99 14.57 -3.67
N ALA A 54 -17.67 13.62 -2.80
CA ALA A 54 -17.09 13.91 -1.49
C ALA A 54 -15.68 14.51 -1.62
N LEU A 55 -14.85 13.98 -2.52
CA LEU A 55 -13.47 14.42 -2.74
C LEU A 55 -13.39 15.81 -3.41
N ALA A 56 -14.38 16.18 -4.24
CA ALA A 56 -14.37 17.46 -4.96
C ALA A 56 -14.32 18.70 -4.06
N GLY A 57 -14.72 18.59 -2.80
CA GLY A 57 -14.68 19.67 -1.81
C GLY A 57 -13.43 19.68 -0.92
N SER A 58 -12.48 18.78 -1.15
CA SER A 58 -11.32 18.57 -0.29
C SER A 58 -10.00 18.63 -1.05
N ASN A 59 -8.93 19.04 -0.36
CA ASN A 59 -7.56 18.92 -0.84
C ASN A 59 -6.91 17.58 -0.44
N VAL A 60 -7.61 16.73 0.30
CA VAL A 60 -7.15 15.37 0.64
C VAL A 60 -7.40 14.45 -0.54
N ARG A 61 -6.33 13.82 -1.03
CA ARG A 61 -6.39 12.88 -2.14
C ARG A 61 -6.74 11.47 -1.66
N LEU A 62 -7.57 10.76 -2.40
CA LEU A 62 -7.71 9.32 -2.24
C LEU A 62 -6.43 8.63 -2.73
N CYS A 63 -5.70 7.99 -1.81
CA CYS A 63 -4.41 7.40 -2.19
C CYS A 63 -4.59 6.10 -2.96
N ILE A 64 -5.39 5.19 -2.44
CA ILE A 64 -5.56 3.85 -3.01
C ILE A 64 -7.04 3.57 -3.24
N TYR A 65 -7.36 3.04 -4.41
CA TYR A 65 -8.70 2.55 -4.74
C TYR A 65 -8.62 1.17 -5.37
N GLY A 66 -9.53 0.29 -4.96
CA GLY A 66 -9.50 -1.09 -5.41
C GLY A 66 -8.30 -1.84 -4.84
N GLY A 67 -7.88 -2.82 -5.57
CA GLY A 67 -6.85 -3.76 -5.16
C GLY A 67 -7.43 -5.16 -5.08
N GLY A 68 -6.61 -6.11 -4.72
CA GLY A 68 -7.10 -7.47 -4.64
C GLY A 68 -6.02 -8.50 -4.39
N GLY A 69 -6.47 -9.73 -4.34
CA GLY A 69 -5.67 -10.93 -4.31
C GLY A 69 -6.15 -11.91 -5.37
N GLY A 70 -5.73 -13.16 -5.25
CA GLY A 70 -6.19 -14.24 -6.11
C GLY A 70 -5.39 -14.43 -7.40
N LEU A 71 -4.35 -13.61 -7.64
CA LEU A 71 -3.44 -13.80 -8.78
C LEU A 71 -2.64 -15.10 -8.69
N LEU A 72 -2.56 -15.69 -7.50
CA LEU A 72 -1.90 -16.99 -7.27
C LEU A 72 -2.87 -18.04 -6.72
N ALA A 73 -4.16 -17.91 -7.02
CA ALA A 73 -5.14 -18.96 -6.75
C ALA A 73 -4.79 -20.24 -7.53
N ALA A 74 -5.13 -21.41 -6.98
CA ALA A 74 -4.87 -22.69 -7.64
C ALA A 74 -5.61 -22.79 -8.98
N GLU A 75 -6.85 -22.37 -8.99
CA GLU A 75 -7.74 -22.45 -10.16
C GLU A 75 -7.45 -21.30 -11.14
N LYS A 76 -7.15 -21.65 -12.40
CA LYS A 76 -6.86 -20.66 -13.44
C LYS A 76 -8.00 -19.68 -13.66
N GLU A 77 -9.24 -20.13 -13.60
CA GLU A 77 -10.44 -19.29 -13.76
C GLU A 77 -10.53 -18.23 -12.65
N THR A 78 -10.15 -18.60 -11.43
CA THR A 78 -10.10 -17.65 -10.30
C THR A 78 -9.03 -16.56 -10.55
N ARG A 79 -7.87 -16.93 -11.09
CA ARG A 79 -6.83 -15.97 -11.47
C ARG A 79 -7.29 -15.02 -12.57
N HIS A 80 -7.89 -15.54 -13.64
CA HIS A 80 -8.46 -14.71 -14.73
C HIS A 80 -9.53 -13.75 -14.21
N THR A 81 -10.38 -14.19 -13.28
CA THR A 81 -11.36 -13.32 -12.64
C THR A 81 -10.68 -12.21 -11.83
N ALA A 82 -9.63 -12.54 -11.08
CA ALA A 82 -8.86 -11.56 -10.33
C ALA A 82 -8.19 -10.52 -11.25
N VAL A 83 -7.59 -10.95 -12.35
CA VAL A 83 -7.01 -10.06 -13.37
C VAL A 83 -8.06 -9.10 -13.91
N ALA A 84 -9.23 -9.61 -14.30
CA ALA A 84 -10.33 -8.78 -14.82
C ALA A 84 -10.82 -7.75 -13.78
N GLN A 85 -10.98 -8.16 -12.53
CA GLN A 85 -11.38 -7.27 -11.43
C GLN A 85 -10.34 -6.18 -11.15
N ILE A 86 -9.05 -6.53 -11.18
CA ILE A 86 -7.97 -5.56 -10.99
C ILE A 86 -7.95 -4.53 -12.13
N LYS A 87 -8.09 -4.97 -13.39
CA LYS A 87 -8.18 -4.06 -14.54
C LYS A 87 -9.35 -3.08 -14.41
N GLU A 88 -10.54 -3.56 -14.06
CA GLU A 88 -11.69 -2.71 -13.79
C GLU A 88 -11.43 -1.73 -12.63
N GLY A 89 -10.80 -2.21 -11.55
CA GLY A 89 -10.40 -1.39 -10.41
C GLY A 89 -9.45 -0.25 -10.80
N LEU A 90 -8.53 -0.46 -11.75
CA LEU A 90 -7.62 0.59 -12.24
C LEU A 90 -8.37 1.68 -13.00
N HIS A 91 -9.37 1.36 -13.84
CA HIS A 91 -10.21 2.36 -14.48
C HIS A 91 -10.98 3.18 -13.45
N GLN A 92 -11.55 2.53 -12.43
CA GLN A 92 -12.25 3.21 -11.35
C GLN A 92 -11.32 4.06 -10.49
N ALA A 93 -10.09 3.59 -10.23
CA ALA A 93 -9.05 4.35 -9.53
C ALA A 93 -8.69 5.64 -10.28
N ALA A 94 -8.56 5.57 -11.60
CA ALA A 94 -8.32 6.75 -12.43
C ALA A 94 -9.47 7.75 -12.37
N GLU A 95 -10.72 7.28 -12.32
CA GLU A 95 -11.87 8.17 -12.21
C GLU A 95 -11.93 8.98 -10.91
N VAL A 96 -11.36 8.47 -9.82
CA VAL A 96 -11.28 9.14 -8.51
C VAL A 96 -9.91 9.78 -8.25
N ASP A 97 -9.05 9.87 -9.26
CA ASP A 97 -7.69 10.41 -9.19
C ASP A 97 -6.85 9.76 -8.06
N ALA A 98 -6.98 8.45 -7.87
CA ALA A 98 -6.15 7.71 -6.94
C ALA A 98 -4.70 7.57 -7.47
N ILE A 99 -3.82 6.94 -6.70
CA ILE A 99 -2.44 6.63 -7.12
C ILE A 99 -2.42 5.28 -7.84
N GLY A 100 -3.20 4.34 -7.36
CA GLY A 100 -3.26 2.98 -7.88
C GLY A 100 -4.01 2.03 -6.95
N SER A 101 -3.70 0.75 -7.10
CA SER A 101 -4.29 -0.35 -6.37
C SER A 101 -3.23 -1.20 -5.69
N ILE A 102 -3.44 -1.55 -4.41
CA ILE A 102 -2.56 -2.48 -3.69
C ILE A 102 -2.96 -3.92 -3.99
N VAL A 103 -1.96 -4.75 -4.29
CA VAL A 103 -2.13 -6.16 -4.59
C VAL A 103 -1.27 -7.00 -3.65
N VAL A 104 -1.94 -7.83 -2.84
CA VAL A 104 -1.31 -8.92 -2.10
C VAL A 104 -1.52 -10.20 -2.92
N PRO A 105 -0.49 -10.75 -3.58
CA PRO A 105 -0.67 -11.84 -4.54
C PRO A 105 -1.26 -13.11 -3.91
N VAL A 106 -0.79 -13.44 -2.72
CA VAL A 106 -1.27 -14.59 -1.92
C VAL A 106 -0.86 -14.45 -0.45
N ARG A 107 -1.72 -14.86 0.45
CA ARG A 107 -1.36 -15.00 1.88
C ARG A 107 -0.94 -16.43 2.21
N VAL A 108 -1.72 -17.40 1.83
CA VAL A 108 -1.42 -18.83 2.00
C VAL A 108 -1.34 -19.46 0.62
N PRO A 109 -0.24 -20.17 0.29
CA PRO A 109 -0.10 -20.81 -1.02
C PRO A 109 -1.23 -21.82 -1.27
N GLU A 110 -1.90 -21.66 -2.41
CA GLU A 110 -2.98 -22.54 -2.88
C GLU A 110 -2.50 -23.49 -3.99
N ILE A 111 -1.49 -23.05 -4.74
CA ILE A 111 -0.90 -23.84 -5.82
C ILE A 111 -0.09 -24.98 -5.23
N PRO A 112 -0.27 -26.23 -5.69
CA PRO A 112 0.52 -27.36 -5.22
C PRO A 112 1.98 -27.21 -5.64
N PRO A 113 2.94 -27.72 -4.83
CA PRO A 113 4.36 -27.71 -5.21
C PRO A 113 4.58 -28.43 -6.54
N PRO A 114 5.41 -27.85 -7.44
CA PRO A 114 5.77 -28.48 -8.69
C PRO A 114 6.77 -29.64 -8.48
N GLU A 115 6.99 -30.44 -9.54
CA GLU A 115 8.03 -31.44 -9.58
C GLU A 115 9.44 -30.79 -9.51
N PRO A 116 10.40 -31.37 -8.75
CA PRO A 116 11.79 -30.90 -8.74
C PRO A 116 12.40 -30.90 -10.15
N PRO A 117 13.31 -29.99 -10.46
CA PRO A 117 14.03 -29.06 -9.56
C PRO A 117 13.31 -27.72 -9.29
N LYS A 118 12.16 -27.46 -9.90
CA LYS A 118 11.41 -26.21 -9.73
C LYS A 118 10.85 -26.12 -8.31
N THR A 119 10.99 -24.96 -7.67
CA THR A 119 10.38 -24.69 -6.36
C THR A 119 8.98 -24.11 -6.52
N LEU A 120 8.19 -24.15 -5.43
CA LEU A 120 6.88 -23.47 -5.40
C LEU A 120 7.05 -21.95 -5.58
N TYR A 121 8.11 -21.37 -5.00
CA TYR A 121 8.43 -19.96 -5.14
C TYR A 121 8.67 -19.59 -6.62
N ASP A 122 9.48 -20.37 -7.34
CA ASP A 122 9.73 -20.13 -8.77
C ASP A 122 8.44 -20.17 -9.60
N LEU A 123 7.58 -21.17 -9.33
CA LEU A 123 6.30 -21.30 -10.03
C LEU A 123 5.36 -20.12 -9.71
N GLN A 124 5.31 -19.67 -8.46
CA GLN A 124 4.53 -18.51 -8.08
C GLN A 124 5.04 -17.22 -8.74
N CYS A 125 6.36 -17.03 -8.83
CA CYS A 125 6.94 -15.90 -9.53
C CYS A 125 6.56 -15.90 -11.02
N GLU A 126 6.68 -17.04 -11.72
CA GLU A 126 6.31 -17.15 -13.12
C GLU A 126 4.84 -16.79 -13.35
N ILE A 127 3.94 -17.39 -12.59
CA ILE A 127 2.48 -17.11 -12.71
C ILE A 127 2.20 -15.64 -12.44
N LEU A 128 2.77 -15.07 -11.36
CA LEU A 128 2.55 -13.66 -11.03
C LEU A 128 3.04 -12.73 -12.11
N ILE A 129 4.21 -13.00 -12.72
CA ILE A 129 4.75 -12.21 -13.82
C ILE A 129 3.82 -12.27 -15.04
N GLU A 130 3.28 -13.45 -15.39
CA GLU A 130 2.31 -13.61 -16.48
C GLU A 130 1.02 -12.80 -16.23
N GLU A 131 0.43 -12.93 -15.03
CA GLU A 131 -0.80 -12.23 -14.68
C GLU A 131 -0.59 -10.69 -14.62
N LEU A 132 0.54 -10.23 -14.10
CA LEU A 132 0.88 -8.80 -14.08
C LEU A 132 1.19 -8.25 -15.48
N ALA A 133 1.80 -9.01 -16.35
CA ALA A 133 2.03 -8.62 -17.75
C ALA A 133 0.69 -8.43 -18.51
N GLU A 134 -0.35 -9.17 -18.13
CA GLU A 134 -1.69 -8.98 -18.67
C GLU A 134 -2.38 -7.71 -18.13
N ILE A 135 -2.09 -7.31 -16.89
CA ILE A 135 -2.63 -6.10 -16.24
C ILE A 135 -1.89 -4.83 -16.69
N ALA A 136 -0.59 -4.92 -16.93
CA ALA A 136 0.31 -3.81 -17.18
C ALA A 136 -0.18 -2.80 -18.24
N PRO A 137 -0.71 -3.22 -19.41
CA PRO A 137 -1.23 -2.28 -20.40
C PRO A 137 -2.33 -1.36 -19.87
N VAL A 138 -3.21 -1.88 -18.98
CA VAL A 138 -4.28 -1.08 -18.38
C VAL A 138 -3.72 -0.11 -17.34
N ALA A 139 -2.72 -0.52 -16.57
CA ALA A 139 -2.03 0.37 -15.64
C ALA A 139 -1.35 1.54 -16.38
N GLU A 140 -0.71 1.28 -17.51
CA GLU A 140 -0.08 2.31 -18.35
C GLU A 140 -1.11 3.22 -19.02
N GLU A 141 -2.20 2.68 -19.56
CA GLU A 141 -3.28 3.44 -20.20
C GLU A 141 -3.96 4.41 -19.21
N THR A 142 -4.23 3.92 -18.00
CA THR A 142 -4.91 4.70 -16.96
C THR A 142 -3.99 5.63 -16.20
N GLY A 143 -2.67 5.42 -16.29
CA GLY A 143 -1.66 6.11 -15.47
C GLY A 143 -1.69 5.69 -13.99
N MET A 144 -2.37 4.59 -13.68
CA MET A 144 -2.47 4.06 -12.31
C MET A 144 -1.37 3.03 -12.03
N LEU A 145 -1.03 2.86 -10.76
CA LEU A 145 -0.03 1.88 -10.35
C LEU A 145 -0.69 0.61 -9.80
N ILE A 146 -0.13 -0.53 -10.16
CA ILE A 146 -0.23 -1.74 -9.35
C ILE A 146 0.90 -1.70 -8.34
N LEU A 147 0.56 -1.84 -7.07
CA LEU A 147 1.47 -1.78 -5.94
C LEU A 147 1.51 -3.15 -5.26
N LEU A 148 2.53 -3.95 -5.58
CA LEU A 148 2.75 -5.23 -4.91
C LEU A 148 3.13 -4.98 -3.46
N GLU A 149 2.46 -5.62 -2.52
CA GLU A 149 2.75 -5.50 -1.10
C GLU A 149 3.47 -6.74 -0.57
N PRO A 150 4.76 -6.65 -0.25
CA PRO A 150 5.45 -7.66 0.54
C PRO A 150 4.92 -7.66 1.97
N LEU A 151 4.47 -8.82 2.46
CA LEU A 151 4.00 -9.00 3.81
C LEU A 151 5.01 -9.78 4.66
N ASN A 152 4.99 -9.61 5.97
CA ASN A 152 5.82 -10.38 6.85
C ASN A 152 5.48 -11.89 6.81
N ARG A 153 6.42 -12.73 7.22
CA ARG A 153 6.36 -14.22 7.22
C ARG A 153 5.19 -14.82 7.99
N TYR A 154 4.56 -14.07 8.88
CA TYR A 154 3.41 -14.54 9.66
C TYR A 154 2.10 -14.34 8.88
N GLU A 155 2.08 -13.45 7.89
CA GLU A 155 0.90 -13.11 7.09
C GLU A 155 0.96 -13.65 5.66
N SER A 156 2.17 -13.84 5.10
CA SER A 156 2.36 -14.44 3.77
C SER A 156 3.61 -15.31 3.73
N ARG A 157 3.59 -16.32 2.88
CA ARG A 157 4.76 -17.16 2.57
C ARG A 157 5.38 -16.83 1.21
N PHE A 158 4.94 -15.73 0.61
CA PHE A 158 5.39 -15.30 -0.71
C PHE A 158 5.51 -13.78 -0.76
N LEU A 159 6.61 -13.26 -1.31
CA LEU A 159 7.01 -11.85 -1.28
C LEU A 159 7.02 -11.28 0.14
N ASN A 160 8.13 -11.48 0.82
CA ASN A 160 8.30 -10.96 2.18
C ASN A 160 9.23 -9.74 2.23
N ARG A 161 10.12 -9.59 1.25
CA ARG A 161 11.09 -8.50 1.19
C ARG A 161 10.95 -7.66 -0.07
N LEU A 162 11.45 -6.43 -0.01
CA LEU A 162 11.40 -5.48 -1.13
C LEU A 162 12.18 -5.97 -2.35
N ASP A 163 13.33 -6.64 -2.17
CA ASP A 163 14.14 -7.20 -3.24
C ASP A 163 13.35 -8.21 -4.09
N GLN A 164 12.57 -9.08 -3.44
CA GLN A 164 11.73 -10.07 -4.11
C GLN A 164 10.64 -9.40 -4.96
N ALA A 165 9.99 -8.35 -4.44
CA ALA A 165 8.98 -7.60 -5.20
C ALA A 165 9.61 -6.81 -6.35
N ALA A 166 10.80 -6.24 -6.15
CA ALA A 166 11.55 -5.53 -7.18
C ALA A 166 11.95 -6.46 -8.35
N GLU A 167 12.30 -7.71 -8.06
CA GLU A 167 12.59 -8.72 -9.11
C GLU A 167 11.36 -9.01 -9.98
N ILE A 168 10.18 -9.13 -9.38
CA ILE A 168 8.91 -9.27 -10.12
C ILE A 168 8.64 -8.03 -10.98
N CYS A 169 8.72 -6.82 -10.39
CA CYS A 169 8.52 -5.57 -11.15
C CYS A 169 9.50 -5.46 -12.33
N ARG A 170 10.77 -5.80 -12.12
CA ARG A 170 11.80 -5.80 -13.17
C ARG A 170 11.49 -6.79 -14.27
N ALA A 171 11.04 -7.99 -13.92
CA ALA A 171 10.72 -9.04 -14.88
C ALA A 171 9.50 -8.68 -15.75
N VAL A 172 8.49 -8.02 -15.18
CA VAL A 172 7.34 -7.50 -15.94
C VAL A 172 7.75 -6.33 -16.84
N GLY A 173 8.65 -5.45 -16.37
CA GLY A 173 9.25 -4.39 -17.19
C GLY A 173 8.30 -3.22 -17.50
N SER A 174 7.18 -3.07 -16.80
CA SER A 174 6.20 -1.99 -16.98
C SER A 174 6.35 -0.88 -15.94
N PRO A 175 6.28 0.41 -16.33
CA PRO A 175 6.27 1.52 -15.39
C PRO A 175 5.02 1.55 -14.49
N GLY A 176 3.92 0.91 -14.92
CA GLY A 176 2.68 0.79 -14.16
C GLY A 176 2.72 -0.29 -13.06
N ILE A 177 3.76 -1.14 -13.03
CA ILE A 177 3.92 -2.20 -12.02
C ILE A 177 5.04 -1.80 -11.08
N LYS A 178 4.68 -1.54 -9.84
CA LYS A 178 5.56 -1.13 -8.76
C LYS A 178 5.31 -1.98 -7.52
N PHE A 179 6.08 -1.78 -6.49
CA PHE A 179 5.80 -2.31 -5.15
C PHE A 179 5.64 -1.19 -4.13
N MET A 180 5.16 -1.54 -2.97
CA MET A 180 5.10 -0.65 -1.82
C MET A 180 5.97 -1.14 -0.67
N ALA A 181 6.45 -0.21 0.15
CA ALA A 181 7.21 -0.48 1.37
C ALA A 181 6.32 -0.23 2.58
N ASP A 182 6.01 -1.27 3.34
CA ASP A 182 5.34 -1.15 4.63
C ASP A 182 6.36 -1.35 5.76
N PHE A 183 6.60 -0.31 6.53
CA PHE A 183 7.64 -0.30 7.56
C PHE A 183 7.40 -1.32 8.68
N PHE A 184 6.14 -1.66 8.96
CA PHE A 184 5.82 -2.72 9.91
C PHE A 184 6.26 -4.10 9.38
N HIS A 185 5.95 -4.42 8.13
CA HIS A 185 6.37 -5.68 7.53
C HIS A 185 7.89 -5.73 7.36
N MET A 186 8.49 -4.65 6.90
CA MET A 186 9.94 -4.52 6.76
C MET A 186 10.69 -4.66 8.08
N ASN A 187 10.15 -4.14 9.20
CA ASN A 187 10.74 -4.30 10.54
C ASN A 187 10.90 -5.77 10.96
N ILE A 188 10.12 -6.67 10.38
CA ILE A 188 10.19 -8.12 10.65
C ILE A 188 11.12 -8.84 9.66
N GLU A 189 11.13 -8.41 8.41
CA GLU A 189 11.73 -9.16 7.30
C GLU A 189 13.07 -8.60 6.82
N GLU A 190 13.28 -7.28 6.86
CA GLU A 190 14.48 -6.65 6.35
C GLU A 190 15.58 -6.59 7.41
N ILE A 191 16.82 -6.76 6.99
CA ILE A 191 17.99 -6.60 7.88
C ILE A 191 18.22 -5.13 8.17
N ASP A 192 18.06 -4.28 7.14
CA ASP A 192 18.22 -2.83 7.21
C ASP A 192 17.17 -2.17 6.31
N LEU A 193 16.27 -1.39 6.91
CA LEU A 193 15.19 -0.70 6.19
C LEU A 193 15.70 0.30 5.15
N GLY A 194 16.75 1.03 5.52
CA GLY A 194 17.32 2.05 4.66
C GLY A 194 18.03 1.46 3.45
N GLN A 195 18.78 0.38 3.64
CA GLN A 195 19.45 -0.33 2.56
C GLN A 195 18.43 -0.96 1.60
N ALA A 196 17.42 -1.66 2.12
CA ALA A 196 16.38 -2.29 1.30
C ALA A 196 15.67 -1.29 0.39
N ILE A 197 15.32 -0.10 0.91
CA ILE A 197 14.70 0.99 0.14
C ILE A 197 15.66 1.49 -0.96
N GLN A 198 16.93 1.72 -0.65
CA GLN A 198 17.89 2.26 -1.62
C GLN A 198 18.19 1.29 -2.77
N GLU A 199 18.34 0.00 -2.46
CA GLU A 199 18.65 -1.04 -3.47
C GLU A 199 17.49 -1.31 -4.43
N THR A 200 16.26 -0.95 -4.03
CA THR A 200 15.04 -1.24 -4.80
C THR A 200 14.29 0.02 -5.26
N ALA A 201 14.92 1.19 -5.13
CA ALA A 201 14.34 2.52 -5.35
C ALA A 201 13.58 2.70 -6.66
N ASP A 202 14.07 2.11 -7.76
CA ASP A 202 13.49 2.25 -9.11
C ASP A 202 12.04 1.73 -9.20
N TYR A 203 11.65 0.84 -8.30
CA TYR A 203 10.35 0.17 -8.32
C TYR A 203 9.44 0.57 -7.15
N LEU A 204 9.90 1.44 -6.24
CA LEU A 204 9.09 1.90 -5.11
C LEU A 204 8.01 2.89 -5.58
N GLY A 205 6.74 2.56 -5.35
CA GLY A 205 5.60 3.40 -5.73
C GLY A 205 4.82 3.99 -4.56
N TYR A 206 4.86 3.36 -3.38
CA TYR A 206 4.04 3.76 -2.24
C TYR A 206 4.67 3.33 -0.91
N VAL A 207 4.25 3.99 0.19
CA VAL A 207 4.77 3.67 1.53
C VAL A 207 3.64 3.58 2.54
N HIS A 208 3.65 2.53 3.36
CA HIS A 208 2.88 2.46 4.59
C HIS A 208 3.78 2.67 5.82
N LEU A 209 3.23 3.39 6.79
CA LEU A 209 3.87 3.65 8.08
C LEU A 209 3.02 3.04 9.19
N ALA A 210 3.62 2.16 9.96
CA ALA A 210 3.13 1.71 11.25
C ALA A 210 4.32 1.39 12.16
N ASP A 211 4.13 1.50 13.46
CA ASP A 211 5.17 1.15 14.41
C ASP A 211 5.29 -0.39 14.56
N SER A 212 6.31 -0.84 15.27
CA SER A 212 6.66 -2.25 15.48
C SER A 212 5.53 -3.13 16.02
N ASN A 213 4.51 -2.55 16.61
CA ASN A 213 3.34 -3.21 17.19
C ASN A 213 2.04 -2.97 16.40
N ARG A 214 2.14 -2.45 15.15
CA ARG A 214 1.05 -2.08 14.26
C ARG A 214 0.15 -0.96 14.80
N PHE A 215 0.60 -0.20 15.80
CA PHE A 215 0.00 1.09 16.19
C PHE A 215 0.64 2.25 15.41
N GLN A 216 0.12 3.47 15.64
CA GLN A 216 0.63 4.67 14.98
C GLN A 216 2.12 4.91 15.28
N PRO A 217 2.88 5.50 14.34
CA PRO A 217 4.27 5.89 14.58
C PRO A 217 4.46 6.69 15.85
N GLY A 218 5.42 6.27 16.67
CA GLY A 218 5.69 6.82 18.00
C GLY A 218 5.03 6.06 19.16
N ALA A 219 4.20 5.05 18.88
CA ALA A 219 3.56 4.22 19.90
C ALA A 219 4.21 2.83 20.08
N GLY A 220 5.32 2.57 19.42
CA GLY A 220 6.13 1.36 19.53
C GLY A 220 7.61 1.67 19.69
N HIS A 221 8.46 0.86 19.12
CA HIS A 221 9.91 0.98 19.25
C HIS A 221 10.66 0.95 17.91
N LEU A 222 9.97 1.07 16.78
CA LEU A 222 10.61 1.12 15.46
C LEU A 222 11.41 2.41 15.32
N ASP A 223 12.68 2.30 14.92
CA ASP A 223 13.45 3.46 14.48
C ASP A 223 13.10 3.77 13.01
N PHE A 224 12.33 4.84 12.81
CA PHE A 224 11.93 5.29 11.47
C PHE A 224 13.05 6.01 10.71
N LYS A 225 14.10 6.53 11.41
CA LYS A 225 15.13 7.38 10.79
C LYS A 225 15.86 6.73 9.61
N PRO A 226 16.33 5.48 9.69
CA PRO A 226 17.02 4.84 8.56
C PRO A 226 16.18 4.79 7.29
N GLY A 227 14.92 4.38 7.43
CA GLY A 227 13.98 4.31 6.31
C GLY A 227 13.62 5.69 5.75
N LEU A 228 13.31 6.66 6.60
CA LEU A 228 13.01 8.04 6.18
C LEU A 228 14.21 8.70 5.49
N ALA A 229 15.43 8.51 6.02
CA ALA A 229 16.66 8.99 5.38
C ALA A 229 16.88 8.38 4.00
N ALA A 230 16.57 7.10 3.84
CA ALA A 230 16.66 6.42 2.56
C ALA A 230 15.62 6.97 1.55
N LEU A 231 14.37 7.13 1.96
CA LEU A 231 13.32 7.74 1.13
C LEU A 231 13.70 9.15 0.68
N LYS A 232 14.26 9.97 1.58
CA LYS A 232 14.74 11.33 1.26
C LYS A 232 15.91 11.30 0.28
N ARG A 233 16.86 10.37 0.46
CA ARG A 233 18.05 10.21 -0.41
C ARG A 233 17.69 9.80 -1.82
N ILE A 234 16.71 8.91 -2.00
CA ILE A 234 16.24 8.49 -3.33
C ILE A 234 15.30 9.51 -3.99
N GLY A 235 14.99 10.63 -3.31
CA GLY A 235 14.08 11.66 -3.80
C GLY A 235 12.62 11.23 -3.82
N TYR A 236 12.20 10.33 -2.94
CA TYR A 236 10.80 9.89 -2.87
C TYR A 236 9.87 11.06 -2.56
N ASP A 237 8.90 11.29 -3.42
CA ASP A 237 7.92 12.39 -3.33
C ASP A 237 6.46 11.89 -3.27
N GLY A 238 6.27 10.57 -3.15
CA GLY A 238 4.98 9.91 -3.01
C GLY A 238 4.36 10.07 -1.61
N PHE A 239 3.21 9.44 -1.42
CA PHE A 239 2.54 9.41 -0.13
C PHE A 239 3.15 8.38 0.82
N MET A 240 3.17 8.73 2.11
CA MET A 240 3.42 7.84 3.23
C MET A 240 2.15 7.77 4.06
N THR A 241 1.45 6.66 4.02
CA THR A 241 0.13 6.50 4.64
C THR A 241 0.21 5.66 5.91
N LEU A 242 -0.38 6.16 6.99
CA LEU A 242 -0.49 5.41 8.23
C LEU A 242 -1.48 4.25 8.03
N GLU A 243 -0.97 3.02 7.99
CA GLU A 243 -1.75 1.78 8.02
C GLU A 243 -1.56 1.08 9.36
N CYS A 244 -2.30 1.55 10.35
CA CYS A 244 -2.12 1.12 11.73
C CYS A 244 -3.41 1.30 12.54
N ARG A 245 -3.50 0.60 13.67
CA ARG A 245 -4.48 0.92 14.70
C ARG A 245 -4.04 2.18 15.43
N ILE A 246 -5.00 2.92 15.94
CA ILE A 246 -4.72 4.13 16.74
C ILE A 246 -5.04 3.84 18.20
N THR A 247 -4.01 3.94 19.05
CA THR A 247 -4.16 3.86 20.50
C THR A 247 -4.28 5.25 21.12
N GLY A 248 -4.92 5.32 22.27
CA GLY A 248 -5.16 6.56 22.99
C GLY A 248 -6.65 6.89 23.12
N ALA A 249 -6.99 7.72 24.10
CA ALA A 249 -8.38 8.10 24.39
C ALA A 249 -8.98 9.03 23.32
N ASN A 250 -8.14 9.79 22.61
CA ASN A 250 -8.53 10.70 21.54
C ASN A 250 -7.74 10.35 20.27
N LYS A 251 -8.40 9.69 19.32
CA LYS A 251 -7.78 9.25 18.07
C LYS A 251 -7.31 10.42 17.19
N GLY A 252 -8.07 11.50 17.10
CA GLY A 252 -7.68 12.68 16.35
C GLY A 252 -6.39 13.30 16.89
N GLN A 253 -6.29 13.44 18.21
CA GLN A 253 -5.06 13.92 18.85
C GLN A 253 -3.87 12.99 18.60
N ALA A 254 -4.07 11.67 18.67
CA ALA A 254 -3.02 10.68 18.39
C ALA A 254 -2.55 10.75 16.93
N LEU A 255 -3.45 10.98 15.97
CA LEU A 255 -3.09 11.19 14.56
C LEU A 255 -2.28 12.47 14.38
N VAL A 256 -2.67 13.59 15.01
CA VAL A 256 -1.90 14.85 14.98
C VAL A 256 -0.49 14.66 15.54
N GLU A 257 -0.36 13.97 16.67
CA GLU A 257 0.92 13.70 17.31
C GLU A 257 1.82 12.79 16.46
N SER A 258 1.23 11.76 15.87
CA SER A 258 1.95 10.85 14.96
C SER A 258 2.43 11.57 13.68
N ALA A 259 1.59 12.40 13.09
CA ALA A 259 1.98 13.21 11.93
C ALA A 259 3.14 14.17 12.27
N ARG A 260 3.09 14.82 13.44
CA ARG A 260 4.17 15.67 13.94
C ARG A 260 5.45 14.85 14.13
N TYR A 261 5.37 13.70 14.79
CA TYR A 261 6.49 12.82 15.03
C TYR A 261 7.23 12.44 13.72
N ILE A 262 6.48 12.02 12.69
CA ILE A 262 7.08 11.67 11.39
C ILE A 262 7.68 12.91 10.69
N ARG A 263 7.03 14.08 10.76
CA ARG A 263 7.57 15.33 10.20
C ARG A 263 8.86 15.77 10.89
N ASP A 264 8.88 15.71 12.22
CA ASP A 264 10.07 16.07 13.00
C ASP A 264 11.26 15.14 12.69
N LEU A 265 11.01 13.84 12.51
CA LEU A 265 12.04 12.90 12.07
C LEU A 265 12.49 13.18 10.62
N TRP A 266 11.57 13.50 9.72
CA TRP A 266 11.88 13.84 8.32
C TRP A 266 12.78 15.08 8.21
N GLU A 267 12.60 16.08 9.07
CA GLU A 267 13.45 17.26 9.10
C GLU A 267 14.87 16.96 9.63
N GLN A 268 15.01 15.93 10.47
CA GLN A 268 16.28 15.54 11.10
C GLN A 268 17.19 14.67 10.22
N VAL A 269 16.67 14.07 9.13
CA VAL A 269 17.41 13.15 8.26
C VAL A 269 17.81 13.76 6.94
#